data_e1f161710e25905403c6e94ee01660f7
#
_entry.id   e1f161710e25905403c6e94ee01660f7
#
_cell.length_a   1.000
_cell.length_b   1.000
_cell.length_c   1.000
_cell.angle_alpha   90.00
_cell.angle_beta   90.00
_cell.angle_gamma   90.00
#
_symmetry.space_group_name_H-M   'P 1'
#
loop_
_entity.id
_entity.type
_entity.pdbx_description
1 polymer ?
#
loop_
_entity_poly.entity_id
_entity_poly.type
_entity_poly.pdbx_seq_one_letter_code
_entity_poly.pdbx_strand_id
1 'polypeptide(L)'
;MELNPNHPACNHDYGLAITNHGRFDDALEHIFKAIKMDPARHRNYETILPLIYMAKGDGEGALKWVKEQLEYRPHSRYQGWLAAIHGNEGDIELAKTHLASFLEQRPEITNQADYEKVVPTICKDFVMQGLVLAGLPAT
;
A
#
# COMPACT_ATOMS: atom_id res chain seq x y z
N MET A 1 -14.73 -23.02 2.02
CA MET A 1 -13.44 -23.26 1.36
C MET A 1 -12.44 -23.76 2.37
N GLU A 2 -11.93 -24.94 2.19
CA GLU A 2 -10.85 -25.44 3.03
C GLU A 2 -9.53 -24.82 2.63
N LEU A 3 -8.80 -24.33 3.64
CA LEU A 3 -7.46 -23.82 3.42
C LEU A 3 -6.45 -24.96 3.55
N ASN A 4 -5.61 -25.11 2.55
CA ASN A 4 -4.44 -25.94 2.67
C ASN A 4 -3.30 -25.09 3.26
N PRO A 5 -2.90 -25.29 4.55
CA PRO A 5 -1.89 -24.45 5.19
C PRO A 5 -0.52 -24.53 4.52
N ASN A 6 -0.32 -25.51 3.64
CA ASN A 6 0.92 -25.71 2.92
C ASN A 6 0.85 -25.22 1.47
N HIS A 7 -0.23 -24.52 1.08
CA HIS A 7 -0.37 -23.99 -0.27
C HIS A 7 -0.13 -22.47 -0.27
N PRO A 8 0.94 -21.97 -0.95
CA PRO A 8 1.30 -20.54 -0.88
C PRO A 8 0.21 -19.60 -1.36
N ALA A 9 -0.45 -19.91 -2.48
CA ALA A 9 -1.52 -19.08 -3.01
C ALA A 9 -2.71 -19.00 -2.06
N CYS A 10 -3.07 -20.09 -1.38
CA CYS A 10 -4.13 -20.08 -0.36
C CYS A 10 -3.75 -19.22 0.83
N ASN A 11 -2.50 -19.22 1.27
CA ASN A 11 -2.03 -18.37 2.35
C ASN A 11 -2.11 -16.88 1.96
N HIS A 12 -1.74 -16.56 0.73
CA HIS A 12 -1.85 -15.19 0.21
C HIS A 12 -3.32 -14.73 0.19
N ASP A 13 -4.20 -15.53 -0.39
CA ASP A 13 -5.62 -15.19 -0.51
C ASP A 13 -6.29 -15.07 0.86
N TYR A 14 -5.94 -15.95 1.78
CA TYR A 14 -6.44 -15.86 3.15
C TYR A 14 -5.94 -14.61 3.87
N GLY A 15 -4.66 -14.25 3.65
CA GLY A 15 -4.09 -13.03 4.18
C GLY A 15 -4.84 -11.80 3.70
N LEU A 16 -5.19 -11.75 2.41
CA LEU A 16 -6.02 -10.67 1.85
C LEU A 16 -7.40 -10.63 2.51
N ALA A 17 -8.05 -11.77 2.66
CA ALA A 17 -9.39 -11.85 3.24
C ALA A 17 -9.41 -11.34 4.70
N ILE A 18 -8.47 -11.77 5.53
CA ILE A 18 -8.44 -11.34 6.94
C ILE A 18 -7.98 -9.90 7.12
N THR A 19 -7.26 -9.33 6.16
CA THR A 19 -6.89 -7.91 6.17
C THR A 19 -8.14 -7.04 6.16
N ASN A 20 -9.16 -7.41 5.38
CA ASN A 20 -10.43 -6.68 5.31
C ASN A 20 -11.21 -6.68 6.64
N HIS A 21 -10.85 -7.57 7.57
CA HIS A 21 -11.45 -7.63 8.91
C HIS A 21 -10.55 -7.00 9.98
N GLY A 22 -9.51 -6.27 9.60
CA GLY A 22 -8.62 -5.59 10.53
C GLY A 22 -7.60 -6.49 11.23
N ARG A 23 -7.43 -7.72 10.77
CA ARG A 23 -6.49 -8.68 11.36
C ARG A 23 -5.14 -8.61 10.64
N PHE A 24 -4.48 -7.46 10.78
CA PHE A 24 -3.30 -7.14 9.98
C PHE A 24 -2.08 -8.02 10.29
N ASP A 25 -1.82 -8.30 11.56
CA ASP A 25 -0.67 -9.14 11.95
C ASP A 25 -0.85 -10.58 11.46
N ASP A 26 -2.07 -11.11 11.55
CA ASP A 26 -2.38 -12.43 11.01
C ASP A 26 -2.22 -12.46 9.49
N ALA A 27 -2.65 -11.38 8.81
CA ALA A 27 -2.50 -11.24 7.37
C ALA A 27 -1.02 -11.26 6.96
N LEU A 28 -0.19 -10.50 7.67
CA LEU A 28 1.26 -10.47 7.41
C LEU A 28 1.89 -11.84 7.60
N GLU A 29 1.51 -12.56 8.66
CA GLU A 29 2.01 -13.91 8.92
C GLU A 29 1.72 -14.84 7.74
N HIS A 30 0.49 -14.80 7.20
CA HIS A 30 0.10 -15.63 6.06
C HIS A 30 0.84 -15.24 4.78
N ILE A 31 1.04 -13.94 4.53
CA ILE A 31 1.77 -13.48 3.36
C ILE A 31 3.24 -13.89 3.43
N PHE A 32 3.89 -13.70 4.59
CA PHE A 32 5.29 -14.11 4.75
C PHE A 32 5.45 -15.63 4.66
N LYS A 33 4.47 -16.39 5.13
CA LYS A 33 4.45 -17.84 4.96
C LYS A 33 4.39 -18.21 3.47
N ALA A 34 3.56 -17.53 2.68
CA ALA A 34 3.47 -17.75 1.24
C ALA A 34 4.82 -17.49 0.56
N ILE A 35 5.49 -16.40 0.92
CA ILE A 35 6.81 -16.04 0.38
C ILE A 35 7.84 -17.14 0.70
N LYS A 36 7.83 -17.63 1.94
CA LYS A 36 8.76 -18.67 2.38
C LYS A 36 8.52 -20.00 1.66
N MET A 37 7.26 -20.33 1.39
CA MET A 37 6.89 -21.58 0.72
C MET A 37 7.12 -21.55 -0.79
N ASP A 38 7.08 -20.36 -1.40
CA ASP A 38 7.22 -20.17 -2.84
C ASP A 38 8.12 -18.96 -3.13
N PRO A 39 9.43 -19.07 -2.81
CA PRO A 39 10.33 -17.93 -2.97
C PRO A 39 10.51 -17.46 -4.41
N ALA A 40 10.27 -18.33 -5.39
CA ALA A 40 10.36 -17.97 -6.81
C ALA A 40 9.34 -16.89 -7.20
N ARG A 41 8.20 -16.84 -6.49
CA ARG A 41 7.11 -15.86 -6.73
C ARG A 41 7.00 -14.83 -5.62
N HIS A 42 8.04 -14.62 -4.83
CA HIS A 42 7.99 -13.71 -3.69
C HIS A 42 7.53 -12.30 -4.09
N ARG A 43 7.92 -11.81 -5.26
CA ARG A 43 7.54 -10.48 -5.75
C ARG A 43 6.02 -10.35 -5.90
N ASN A 44 5.35 -11.40 -6.35
CA ASN A 44 3.90 -11.39 -6.49
C ASN A 44 3.19 -11.29 -5.14
N TYR A 45 3.70 -12.02 -4.14
CA TYR A 45 3.14 -11.98 -2.78
C TYR A 45 3.45 -10.67 -2.06
N GLU A 46 4.61 -10.07 -2.32
CA GLU A 46 5.04 -8.81 -1.72
C GLU A 46 4.21 -7.61 -2.15
N THR A 47 3.46 -7.71 -3.26
CA THR A 47 2.66 -6.58 -3.76
C THR A 47 1.59 -6.11 -2.79
N ILE A 48 1.11 -6.96 -1.91
CA ILE A 48 0.09 -6.62 -0.92
C ILE A 48 0.67 -6.01 0.36
N LEU A 49 1.96 -6.23 0.63
CA LEU A 49 2.56 -5.80 1.89
C LEU A 49 2.45 -4.30 2.15
N PRO A 50 2.73 -3.40 1.19
CA PRO A 50 2.54 -1.98 1.44
C PRO A 50 1.12 -1.64 1.87
N LEU A 51 0.12 -2.27 1.27
CA LEU A 51 -1.30 -2.02 1.58
C LEU A 51 -1.64 -2.43 3.01
N ILE A 52 -1.15 -3.59 3.44
CA ILE A 52 -1.39 -4.09 4.80
C ILE A 52 -0.73 -3.18 5.83
N TYR A 53 0.52 -2.78 5.61
CA TYR A 53 1.22 -1.87 6.53
C TYR A 53 0.55 -0.50 6.60
N MET A 54 0.09 0.04 5.46
CA MET A 54 -0.65 1.30 5.46
C MET A 54 -2.00 1.16 6.19
N ALA A 55 -2.71 0.06 5.98
CA ALA A 55 -3.97 -0.22 6.67
C ALA A 55 -3.77 -0.32 8.19
N LYS A 56 -2.65 -0.90 8.61
CA LYS A 56 -2.26 -1.02 10.03
C LYS A 56 -1.84 0.33 10.62
N GLY A 57 -1.52 1.31 9.79
CA GLY A 57 -0.99 2.59 10.24
C GLY A 57 0.53 2.59 10.46
N ASP A 58 1.22 1.57 10.01
CA ASP A 58 2.67 1.44 10.12
C ASP A 58 3.36 2.04 8.89
N GLY A 59 3.63 3.35 8.96
CA GLY A 59 4.27 4.07 7.85
C GLY A 59 5.69 3.60 7.57
N GLU A 60 6.45 3.21 8.58
CA GLU A 60 7.82 2.72 8.41
C GLU A 60 7.85 1.40 7.64
N GLY A 61 7.00 0.44 8.04
CA GLY A 61 6.86 -0.83 7.34
C GLY A 61 6.37 -0.65 5.92
N ALA A 62 5.38 0.22 5.72
CA ALA A 62 4.86 0.55 4.40
C ALA A 62 5.94 1.15 3.51
N LEU A 63 6.74 2.08 4.03
CA LEU A 63 7.82 2.74 3.29
C LEU A 63 8.84 1.73 2.77
N LYS A 64 9.25 0.80 3.63
CA LYS A 64 10.18 -0.26 3.25
C LYS A 64 9.69 -1.03 2.03
N TRP A 65 8.44 -1.49 2.06
CA TRP A 65 7.90 -2.32 0.99
C TRP A 65 7.53 -1.54 -0.26
N VAL A 66 7.14 -0.27 -0.12
CA VAL A 66 6.95 0.60 -1.30
C VAL A 66 8.26 0.81 -2.02
N LYS A 67 9.35 1.07 -1.30
CA LYS A 67 10.68 1.23 -1.91
C LYS A 67 11.15 -0.03 -2.61
N GLU A 68 10.93 -1.19 -2.02
CA GLU A 68 11.24 -2.49 -2.63
C GLU A 68 10.47 -2.69 -3.94
N GLN A 69 9.16 -2.41 -3.94
CA GLN A 69 8.33 -2.56 -5.13
C GLN A 69 8.71 -1.54 -6.21
N LEU A 70 8.99 -0.30 -5.83
CA LEU A 70 9.36 0.76 -6.77
C LEU A 70 10.66 0.42 -7.51
N GLU A 71 11.63 -0.15 -6.81
CA GLU A 71 12.90 -0.58 -7.38
C GLU A 71 12.71 -1.73 -8.39
N TYR A 72 11.82 -2.67 -8.04
CA TYR A 72 11.56 -3.86 -8.88
C TYR A 72 10.68 -3.52 -10.08
N ARG A 73 9.59 -2.76 -9.87
CA ARG A 73 8.62 -2.42 -10.93
C ARG A 73 8.06 -1.02 -10.68
N PRO A 74 8.66 0.01 -11.27
CA PRO A 74 8.15 1.38 -11.13
C PRO A 74 6.69 1.51 -11.59
N HIS A 75 5.88 2.16 -10.79
CA HIS A 75 4.49 2.45 -11.11
C HIS A 75 4.07 3.76 -10.44
N SER A 76 3.26 4.55 -11.13
CA SER A 76 2.82 5.86 -10.64
C SER A 76 2.16 5.84 -9.25
N ARG A 77 1.42 4.76 -8.94
CA ARG A 77 0.75 4.62 -7.63
C ARG A 77 1.69 4.72 -6.44
N TYR A 78 2.95 4.32 -6.59
CA TYR A 78 3.92 4.36 -5.50
C TYR A 78 4.28 5.78 -5.10
N GLN A 79 4.28 6.72 -6.04
CA GLN A 79 4.51 8.13 -5.72
C GLN A 79 3.38 8.67 -4.84
N GLY A 80 2.14 8.30 -5.14
CA GLY A 80 1.00 8.65 -4.28
C GLY A 80 1.10 8.07 -2.88
N TRP A 81 1.50 6.80 -2.78
CA TRP A 81 1.69 6.15 -1.48
C TRP A 81 2.85 6.75 -0.70
N LEU A 82 3.96 7.09 -1.35
CA LEU A 82 5.08 7.79 -0.71
C LEU A 82 4.65 9.15 -0.17
N ALA A 83 3.87 9.90 -0.96
CA ALA A 83 3.31 11.17 -0.50
C ALA A 83 2.44 10.99 0.75
N ALA A 84 1.60 9.97 0.76
CA ALA A 84 0.74 9.67 1.91
C ALA A 84 1.54 9.27 3.16
N ILE A 85 2.53 8.41 2.99
CA ILE A 85 3.38 7.95 4.09
C ILE A 85 4.12 9.13 4.73
N HIS A 86 4.78 9.94 3.90
CA HIS A 86 5.53 11.08 4.41
C HIS A 86 4.62 12.19 4.96
N GLY A 87 3.43 12.36 4.38
CA GLY A 87 2.43 13.28 4.92
C GLY A 87 2.02 12.90 6.34
N ASN A 88 1.76 11.62 6.57
CA ASN A 88 1.39 11.11 7.89
C ASN A 88 2.55 11.16 8.90
N GLU A 89 3.79 11.09 8.43
CA GLU A 89 4.98 11.21 9.26
C GLU A 89 5.32 12.67 9.62
N GLY A 90 4.69 13.64 8.98
CA GLY A 90 4.96 15.05 9.18
C GLY A 90 6.09 15.60 8.31
N ASP A 91 6.66 14.82 7.42
CA ASP A 91 7.67 15.28 6.45
C ASP A 91 6.95 15.87 5.22
N ILE A 92 6.38 17.06 5.41
CA ILE A 92 5.50 17.69 4.44
C ILE A 92 6.22 18.07 3.14
N GLU A 93 7.48 18.52 3.22
CA GLU A 93 8.23 18.90 2.02
C GLU A 93 8.47 17.70 1.11
N LEU A 94 8.86 16.56 1.68
CA LEU A 94 9.06 15.34 0.92
C LEU A 94 7.72 14.80 0.39
N ALA A 95 6.68 14.89 1.20
CA ALA A 95 5.33 14.50 0.80
C ALA A 95 4.84 15.29 -0.41
N LYS A 96 5.04 16.61 -0.41
CA LYS A 96 4.69 17.47 -1.55
C LYS A 96 5.46 17.12 -2.81
N THR A 97 6.73 16.78 -2.68
CA THR A 97 7.56 16.36 -3.83
C THR A 97 6.98 15.11 -4.48
N HIS A 98 6.65 14.09 -3.69
CA HIS A 98 6.06 12.86 -4.20
C HIS A 98 4.65 13.09 -4.75
N LEU A 99 3.85 13.94 -4.10
CA LEU A 99 2.52 14.27 -4.61
C LEU A 99 2.59 14.95 -5.98
N ALA A 100 3.50 15.90 -6.14
CA ALA A 100 3.69 16.59 -7.43
C ALA A 100 4.07 15.59 -8.53
N SER A 101 4.98 14.66 -8.23
CA SER A 101 5.37 13.60 -9.16
C SER A 101 4.19 12.69 -9.53
N PHE A 102 3.38 12.33 -8.54
CA PHE A 102 2.18 11.50 -8.74
C PHE A 102 1.17 12.19 -9.65
N LEU A 103 0.85 13.45 -9.38
CA LEU A 103 -0.13 14.22 -10.15
C LEU A 103 0.34 14.47 -11.59
N GLU A 104 1.65 14.63 -11.79
CA GLU A 104 2.23 14.75 -13.11
C GLU A 104 2.04 13.46 -13.93
N GLN A 105 2.21 12.31 -13.30
CA GLN A 105 2.05 10.99 -13.94
C GLN A 105 0.57 10.58 -14.10
N ARG A 106 -0.31 11.16 -13.29
CA ARG A 106 -1.74 10.84 -13.28
C ARG A 106 -2.57 12.12 -13.39
N PRO A 107 -2.55 12.78 -14.58
CA PRO A 107 -3.21 14.08 -14.75
C PRO A 107 -4.74 14.04 -14.60
N GLU A 108 -5.35 12.86 -14.69
CA GLU A 108 -6.79 12.69 -14.45
C GLU A 108 -7.19 12.86 -12.99
N ILE A 109 -6.21 12.81 -12.06
CA ILE A 109 -6.44 13.03 -10.65
C ILE A 109 -6.09 14.47 -10.32
N THR A 110 -7.09 15.27 -9.97
CA THR A 110 -6.91 16.69 -9.68
C THR A 110 -7.30 17.07 -8.26
N ASN A 111 -8.07 16.22 -7.57
CA ASN A 111 -8.58 16.50 -6.23
C ASN A 111 -8.83 15.19 -5.46
N GLN A 112 -9.27 15.36 -4.20
CA GLN A 112 -9.54 14.22 -3.32
C GLN A 112 -10.62 13.29 -3.86
N ALA A 113 -11.68 13.83 -4.45
CA ALA A 113 -12.77 13.02 -5.00
C ALA A 113 -12.29 12.13 -6.15
N ASP A 114 -11.40 12.63 -6.99
CA ASP A 114 -10.80 11.82 -8.07
C ASP A 114 -10.00 10.67 -7.51
N TYR A 115 -9.20 10.92 -6.48
CA TYR A 115 -8.36 9.88 -5.89
C TYR A 115 -9.18 8.84 -5.12
N GLU A 116 -10.27 9.24 -4.47
CA GLU A 116 -11.15 8.29 -3.77
C GLU A 116 -11.67 7.17 -4.66
N LYS A 117 -11.78 7.42 -5.97
CA LYS A 117 -12.24 6.41 -6.94
C LYS A 117 -11.22 5.31 -7.20
N VAL A 118 -9.95 5.56 -6.90
CA VAL A 118 -8.85 4.64 -7.24
C VAL A 118 -8.07 4.16 -6.03
N VAL A 119 -8.27 4.73 -4.86
CA VAL A 119 -7.54 4.33 -3.65
C VAL A 119 -7.96 2.92 -3.20
N PRO A 120 -7.00 2.05 -2.83
CA PRO A 120 -7.35 0.75 -2.29
C PRO A 120 -8.16 0.87 -1.00
N THR A 121 -9.28 0.15 -0.93
CA THR A 121 -10.24 0.25 0.18
C THR A 121 -9.63 -0.06 1.54
N ILE A 122 -8.75 -1.06 1.61
CA ILE A 122 -8.17 -1.52 2.88
C ILE A 122 -7.29 -0.48 3.58
N CYS A 123 -6.69 0.44 2.82
CA CYS A 123 -5.82 1.48 3.37
C CYS A 123 -6.31 2.90 3.06
N LYS A 124 -7.59 3.03 2.69
CA LYS A 124 -8.18 4.30 2.27
C LYS A 124 -7.96 5.42 3.29
N ASP A 125 -8.26 5.17 4.55
CA ASP A 125 -8.18 6.21 5.60
C ASP A 125 -6.74 6.70 5.76
N PHE A 126 -5.78 5.79 5.83
CA PHE A 126 -4.36 6.14 5.95
C PHE A 126 -3.89 6.96 4.75
N VAL A 127 -4.17 6.50 3.54
CA VAL A 127 -3.69 7.13 2.31
C VAL A 127 -4.35 8.49 2.11
N MET A 128 -5.67 8.58 2.27
CA MET A 128 -6.38 9.86 2.12
C MET A 128 -5.90 10.90 3.12
N GLN A 129 -5.73 10.52 4.39
CA GLN A 129 -5.21 11.43 5.42
C GLN A 129 -3.83 11.98 5.04
N GLY A 130 -2.93 11.10 4.62
CA GLY A 130 -1.57 11.49 4.24
C GLY A 130 -1.55 12.40 3.01
N LEU A 131 -2.38 12.12 2.00
CA LEU A 131 -2.46 12.94 0.80
C LEU A 131 -3.03 14.32 1.09
N VAL A 132 -4.02 14.42 1.97
CA VAL A 132 -4.56 15.71 2.41
C VAL A 132 -3.46 16.53 3.10
N LEU A 133 -2.68 15.91 3.98
CA LEU A 133 -1.55 16.56 4.65
C LEU A 133 -0.46 16.97 3.65
N ALA A 134 -0.27 16.20 2.59
CA ALA A 134 0.68 16.52 1.51
C ALA A 134 0.20 17.65 0.61
N GLY A 135 -1.09 18.02 0.67
CA GLY A 135 -1.64 19.13 -0.08
C GLY A 135 -2.54 18.77 -1.27
N LEU A 136 -3.06 17.53 -1.31
CA LEU A 136 -4.02 17.17 -2.37
C LEU A 136 -5.27 18.03 -2.23
N PRO A 137 -5.66 18.78 -3.29
CA PRO A 137 -6.80 19.71 -3.18
C PRO A 137 -8.12 19.01 -2.87
N ALA A 138 -8.97 19.67 -2.08
CA ALA A 138 -10.31 19.20 -1.78
C ALA A 138 -11.24 19.22 -2.99
N THR A 139 -11.05 20.23 -3.87
CA THR A 139 -11.88 20.42 -5.06
C THR A 139 -11.05 20.73 -6.29
#